data_fcbd9575872751e1ca852130abe9df5f
#
_entry.id   fcbd9575872751e1ca852130abe9df5f
#
_cell.length_a   1.000
_cell.length_b   1.000
_cell.length_c   1.000
_cell.angle_alpha   90.00
_cell.angle_beta   90.00
_cell.angle_gamma   90.00
#
_symmetry.space_group_name_H-M   'P 1'
#
loop_
_entity.id
_entity.type
_entity.pdbx_description
1 polymer ?
#
loop_
_entity_poly.entity_id
_entity_poly.type
_entity_poly.pdbx_seq_one_letter_code
_entity_poly.pdbx_strand_id
1 'polypeptide(L)'
;MGFLKKFFRNVFHEGATHANPTSSFDHLTDDQLEAHLGINQYGQFQLTDAVRPSYDLKVHPKQGYRHDLYIDEENNSRVPVLMASASKDQLFELFMDMIQPLGQTVDVVLETSHDPGEEGHTDLYREHIDMPVLRSILYEYEDLLLNDGCTGIAVLNPNTPQEVQFDEHKLLIVYGSPLETFEHRLERNGVGHEENIRFITEAEHVHSSSEEYQHQFQEL
;
A
#
# COMPACT_ATOMS: atom_id res chain seq x y z
N MET A 1 15.18 -2.02 -16.77
CA MET A 1 13.84 -2.43 -16.29
C MET A 1 13.94 -2.52 -14.79
N GLY A 2 13.25 -1.66 -14.06
CA GLY A 2 13.47 -1.52 -12.62
C GLY A 2 13.03 -2.76 -11.84
N PHE A 3 13.66 -2.96 -10.71
CA PHE A 3 13.37 -3.94 -9.67
C PHE A 3 11.87 -4.01 -9.32
N LEU A 4 11.21 -2.84 -9.24
CA LEU A 4 9.79 -2.64 -8.99
C LEU A 4 8.84 -3.40 -9.95
N LYS A 5 9.08 -3.35 -11.25
CA LYS A 5 8.20 -4.01 -12.25
C LYS A 5 8.04 -5.51 -12.05
N LYS A 6 9.04 -6.18 -11.45
CA LYS A 6 8.99 -7.61 -11.15
C LYS A 6 8.33 -7.91 -9.81
N PHE A 7 8.49 -7.03 -8.85
CA PHE A 7 7.96 -7.19 -7.50
C PHE A 7 6.44 -7.21 -7.48
N PHE A 8 5.78 -6.23 -8.11
CA PHE A 8 4.31 -6.18 -8.17
C PHE A 8 3.67 -7.39 -8.84
N ARG A 9 4.33 -8.01 -9.83
CA ARG A 9 3.84 -9.26 -10.43
C ARG A 9 3.79 -10.44 -9.46
N ASN A 10 4.66 -10.50 -8.48
CA ASN A 10 4.82 -11.69 -7.64
C ASN A 10 4.07 -11.59 -6.31
N VAL A 11 3.94 -10.40 -5.71
CA VAL A 11 3.26 -10.23 -4.41
C VAL A 11 1.73 -10.33 -4.54
N PHE A 12 1.17 -9.89 -5.65
CA PHE A 12 -0.30 -9.91 -5.88
C PHE A 12 -0.85 -11.22 -6.42
N HIS A 13 0.01 -12.17 -6.86
CA HIS A 13 -0.44 -13.44 -7.43
C HIS A 13 -0.31 -14.65 -6.50
N GLU A 14 0.35 -14.56 -5.37
CA GLU A 14 0.52 -15.71 -4.47
C GLU A 14 -0.75 -16.10 -3.68
N GLY A 15 -1.79 -15.26 -3.64
CA GLY A 15 -3.09 -15.57 -3.03
C GLY A 15 -4.06 -16.35 -3.92
N ALA A 16 -3.78 -16.53 -5.22
CA ALA A 16 -4.74 -17.01 -6.22
C ALA A 16 -4.51 -18.44 -6.74
N THR A 17 -3.75 -19.28 -6.06
CA THR A 17 -3.64 -20.69 -6.42
C THR A 17 -4.49 -21.56 -5.51
N HIS A 18 -5.62 -21.98 -6.00
CA HIS A 18 -6.34 -23.24 -5.96
C HIS A 18 -7.87 -23.07 -5.86
N ALA A 19 -8.56 -23.61 -6.88
CA ALA A 19 -10.01 -23.86 -6.97
C ALA A 19 -10.90 -22.66 -6.63
N ASN A 20 -11.63 -22.14 -7.62
CA ASN A 20 -12.61 -21.07 -7.45
C ASN A 20 -13.33 -21.13 -6.09
N PRO A 21 -12.84 -20.51 -5.02
CA PRO A 21 -13.64 -20.34 -3.84
C PRO A 21 -14.78 -19.40 -4.23
N THR A 22 -15.99 -19.76 -3.88
CA THR A 22 -17.14 -18.88 -3.98
C THR A 22 -16.77 -17.58 -3.24
N SER A 23 -16.92 -16.42 -3.90
CA SER A 23 -16.62 -15.14 -3.26
C SER A 23 -17.49 -14.96 -2.01
N SER A 24 -16.94 -14.38 -0.96
CA SER A 24 -17.69 -14.09 0.25
C SER A 24 -18.83 -13.09 0.02
N PHE A 25 -18.81 -12.40 -1.12
CA PHE A 25 -19.81 -11.41 -1.54
C PHE A 25 -20.92 -11.97 -2.42
N ASP A 26 -20.77 -13.19 -2.99
CA ASP A 26 -21.68 -13.76 -4.01
C ASP A 26 -23.15 -13.90 -3.59
N HIS A 27 -23.42 -13.94 -2.30
CA HIS A 27 -24.77 -14.21 -1.76
C HIS A 27 -25.36 -13.01 -1.01
N LEU A 28 -24.70 -11.85 -1.07
CA LEU A 28 -25.19 -10.66 -0.39
C LEU A 28 -26.31 -9.98 -1.20
N THR A 29 -27.27 -9.43 -0.50
CA THR A 29 -28.18 -8.44 -1.06
C THR A 29 -27.46 -7.10 -1.20
N ASP A 30 -27.97 -6.21 -2.05
CA ASP A 30 -27.42 -4.86 -2.23
C ASP A 30 -27.33 -4.10 -0.89
N ASP A 31 -28.38 -4.21 -0.05
CA ASP A 31 -28.40 -3.58 1.29
C ASP A 31 -27.31 -4.14 2.22
N GLN A 32 -27.03 -5.45 2.14
CA GLN A 32 -25.97 -6.09 2.94
C GLN A 32 -24.59 -5.68 2.45
N LEU A 33 -24.40 -5.60 1.14
CA LEU A 33 -23.15 -5.14 0.53
C LEU A 33 -22.87 -3.68 0.91
N GLU A 34 -23.87 -2.80 0.74
CA GLU A 34 -23.76 -1.38 1.12
C GLU A 34 -23.44 -1.21 2.61
N ALA A 35 -24.13 -1.95 3.47
CA ALA A 35 -23.88 -1.94 4.91
C ALA A 35 -22.45 -2.39 5.25
N HIS A 36 -21.96 -3.44 4.58
CA HIS A 36 -20.58 -3.91 4.77
C HIS A 36 -19.53 -2.90 4.28
N LEU A 37 -19.74 -2.34 3.10
CA LEU A 37 -18.83 -1.32 2.54
C LEU A 37 -18.80 -0.04 3.39
N GLY A 38 -19.85 0.24 4.15
CA GLY A 38 -19.91 1.35 5.11
C GLY A 38 -19.09 1.11 6.39
N ILE A 39 -18.64 -0.13 6.68
CA ILE A 39 -17.88 -0.45 7.89
C ILE A 39 -16.40 -0.14 7.65
N ASN A 40 -15.88 0.86 8.35
CA ASN A 40 -14.46 1.22 8.31
C ASN A 40 -13.78 1.14 9.68
N GLN A 41 -14.52 0.90 10.78
CA GLN A 41 -14.00 0.87 12.14
C GLN A 41 -13.88 -0.58 12.66
N TYR A 42 -12.67 -0.98 13.05
CA TYR A 42 -12.34 -2.30 13.59
C TYR A 42 -11.65 -2.13 14.96
N GLY A 43 -12.44 -2.09 16.03
CA GLY A 43 -11.92 -1.75 17.35
C GLY A 43 -11.39 -0.32 17.40
N GLN A 44 -10.09 -0.15 17.63
CA GLN A 44 -9.40 1.16 17.59
C GLN A 44 -8.79 1.48 16.23
N PHE A 45 -8.78 0.53 15.30
CA PHE A 45 -8.23 0.69 13.97
C PHE A 45 -9.30 1.17 12.99
N GLN A 46 -9.00 2.19 12.23
CA GLN A 46 -9.88 2.72 11.19
C GLN A 46 -9.24 2.54 9.80
N LEU A 47 -9.94 1.86 8.91
CA LEU A 47 -9.58 1.81 7.49
C LEU A 47 -9.88 3.14 6.80
N THR A 48 -9.14 3.43 5.75
CA THR A 48 -9.48 4.46 4.75
C THR A 48 -10.70 4.02 3.92
N ASP A 49 -11.14 4.83 2.99
CA ASP A 49 -12.26 4.45 2.12
C ASP A 49 -11.82 3.61 0.90
N ALA A 50 -10.51 3.47 0.69
CA ALA A 50 -9.88 2.77 -0.43
C ALA A 50 -10.20 1.27 -0.50
N VAL A 51 -10.26 0.57 0.65
CA VAL A 51 -10.39 -0.89 0.68
C VAL A 51 -11.32 -1.37 1.79
N ARG A 52 -11.96 -2.52 1.54
CA ARG A 52 -12.75 -3.24 2.55
C ARG A 52 -12.38 -4.72 2.54
N PRO A 53 -12.30 -5.37 3.72
CA PRO A 53 -12.00 -6.80 3.82
C PRO A 53 -13.14 -7.65 3.29
N SER A 54 -12.87 -8.95 3.11
CA SER A 54 -13.90 -9.94 2.79
C SER A 54 -15.07 -9.90 3.77
N TYR A 55 -16.26 -10.23 3.28
CA TYR A 55 -17.47 -10.22 4.10
C TYR A 55 -17.37 -11.17 5.31
N ASP A 56 -16.70 -12.29 5.15
CA ASP A 56 -16.46 -13.29 6.21
C ASP A 56 -15.28 -12.94 7.14
N LEU A 57 -14.66 -11.77 6.95
CA LEU A 57 -13.56 -11.25 7.78
C LEU A 57 -12.43 -12.25 8.02
N LYS A 58 -11.98 -12.96 6.99
CA LYS A 58 -10.84 -13.88 7.09
C LYS A 58 -9.57 -13.21 7.61
N VAL A 59 -9.44 -11.93 7.38
CA VAL A 59 -8.42 -11.06 7.98
C VAL A 59 -9.12 -9.90 8.68
N HIS A 60 -8.86 -9.76 9.99
CA HIS A 60 -9.32 -8.62 10.77
C HIS A 60 -8.33 -7.47 10.63
N PRO A 61 -8.74 -6.32 10.05
CA PRO A 61 -7.87 -5.16 9.95
C PRO A 61 -7.41 -4.67 11.33
N LYS A 62 -6.13 -4.43 11.48
CA LYS A 62 -5.51 -3.93 12.71
C LYS A 62 -4.19 -3.23 12.43
N GLN A 63 -3.73 -2.41 13.38
CA GLN A 63 -2.46 -1.72 13.32
C GLN A 63 -1.31 -2.63 13.75
N GLY A 64 -0.18 -2.52 13.07
CA GLY A 64 1.06 -3.22 13.39
C GLY A 64 1.97 -3.37 12.19
N TYR A 65 3.18 -3.87 12.42
CA TYR A 65 4.11 -4.20 11.36
C TYR A 65 4.76 -5.56 11.59
N ARG A 66 5.25 -6.16 10.50
CA ARG A 66 6.10 -7.37 10.53
C ARG A 66 7.25 -7.23 9.54
N HIS A 67 8.27 -8.06 9.77
CA HIS A 67 9.32 -8.30 8.80
C HIS A 67 8.91 -9.35 7.79
N ASP A 68 9.38 -9.14 6.55
CA ASP A 68 9.20 -10.07 5.46
C ASP A 68 10.49 -10.15 4.64
N LEU A 69 10.54 -11.04 3.67
CA LEU A 69 11.69 -11.22 2.79
C LEU A 69 11.22 -11.38 1.36
N TYR A 70 11.57 -10.42 0.53
CA TYR A 70 11.38 -10.56 -0.91
C TYR A 70 12.53 -11.39 -1.50
N ILE A 71 12.19 -12.40 -2.28
CA ILE A 71 13.12 -13.27 -2.99
C ILE A 71 12.94 -13.07 -4.49
N ASP A 72 13.94 -12.45 -5.13
CA ASP A 72 14.02 -12.39 -6.60
C ASP A 72 14.67 -13.68 -7.11
N GLU A 73 13.86 -14.57 -7.64
CA GLU A 73 14.30 -15.88 -8.11
C GLU A 73 15.24 -15.78 -9.33
N GLU A 74 15.10 -14.73 -10.17
CA GLU A 74 15.95 -14.58 -11.35
C GLU A 74 17.37 -14.16 -10.99
N ASN A 75 17.54 -13.29 -10.01
CA ASN A 75 18.83 -12.78 -9.57
C ASN A 75 19.32 -13.45 -8.28
N ASN A 76 18.50 -14.33 -7.69
CA ASN A 76 18.74 -14.97 -6.39
C ASN A 76 19.08 -13.93 -5.30
N SER A 77 18.50 -12.74 -5.42
CA SER A 77 18.66 -11.68 -4.43
C SER A 77 17.57 -11.76 -3.36
N ARG A 78 17.95 -11.42 -2.14
CA ARG A 78 17.04 -11.37 -0.99
C ARG A 78 17.01 -9.96 -0.46
N VAL A 79 15.84 -9.35 -0.48
CA VAL A 79 15.64 -7.98 0.00
C VAL A 79 14.80 -8.02 1.25
N PRO A 80 15.31 -7.52 2.39
CA PRO A 80 14.51 -7.36 3.59
C PRO A 80 13.35 -6.42 3.32
N VAL A 81 12.17 -6.78 3.82
CA VAL A 81 10.94 -6.01 3.68
C VAL A 81 10.32 -5.80 5.05
N LEU A 82 9.77 -4.62 5.25
CA LEU A 82 8.94 -4.30 6.40
C LEU A 82 7.58 -3.90 5.86
N MET A 83 6.54 -4.58 6.31
CA MET A 83 5.15 -4.28 5.95
C MET A 83 4.40 -3.78 7.18
N ALA A 84 3.67 -2.69 7.03
CA ALA A 84 2.93 -2.07 8.12
C ALA A 84 1.54 -1.61 7.69
N SER A 85 0.59 -1.69 8.64
CA SER A 85 -0.71 -1.05 8.55
C SER A 85 -0.90 -0.09 9.72
N ALA A 86 -1.44 1.08 9.44
CA ALA A 86 -1.74 2.10 10.44
C ALA A 86 -3.16 2.63 10.26
N SER A 87 -3.76 3.13 11.34
CA SER A 87 -5.10 3.71 11.33
C SER A 87 -5.16 4.96 10.45
N LYS A 88 -6.28 5.18 9.76
CA LYS A 88 -6.51 6.28 8.80
C LYS A 88 -6.06 7.64 9.33
N ASP A 89 -6.31 7.92 10.60
CA ASP A 89 -6.04 9.19 11.24
C ASP A 89 -4.56 9.57 11.35
N GLN A 90 -3.65 8.59 11.27
CA GLN A 90 -2.20 8.81 11.34
C GLN A 90 -1.46 8.32 10.08
N LEU A 91 -2.13 7.60 9.18
CA LEU A 91 -1.50 6.86 8.09
C LEU A 91 -0.71 7.76 7.13
N PHE A 92 -1.30 8.89 6.73
CA PHE A 92 -0.63 9.81 5.80
C PHE A 92 0.60 10.48 6.42
N GLU A 93 0.48 11.01 7.64
CA GLU A 93 1.62 11.63 8.34
C GLU A 93 2.72 10.61 8.62
N LEU A 94 2.35 9.36 8.90
CA LEU A 94 3.31 8.27 9.06
C LEU A 94 4.04 7.99 7.74
N PHE A 95 3.34 7.92 6.61
CA PHE A 95 3.97 7.81 5.28
C PHE A 95 4.94 8.97 5.04
N MET A 96 4.52 10.22 5.32
CA MET A 96 5.35 11.40 5.17
C MET A 96 6.59 11.40 6.09
N ASP A 97 6.50 10.77 7.26
CA ASP A 97 7.65 10.54 8.15
C ASP A 97 8.56 9.43 7.61
N MET A 98 7.98 8.35 7.06
CA MET A 98 8.72 7.19 6.54
C MET A 98 9.56 7.52 5.30
N ILE A 99 9.15 8.46 4.45
CA ILE A 99 9.93 8.83 3.25
C ILE A 99 11.13 9.74 3.57
N GLN A 100 11.16 10.41 4.72
CA GLN A 100 12.25 11.36 5.08
C GLN A 100 13.66 10.76 5.05
N PRO A 101 13.89 9.51 5.53
CA PRO A 101 15.24 8.90 5.51
C PRO A 101 15.79 8.65 4.10
N LEU A 102 14.94 8.66 3.07
CA LEU A 102 15.35 8.39 1.70
C LEU A 102 16.25 9.49 1.09
N GLY A 103 16.33 10.67 1.73
CA GLY A 103 17.28 11.72 1.35
C GLY A 103 16.62 13.00 0.86
N GLN A 104 17.46 13.90 0.32
CA GLN A 104 17.02 15.23 -0.12
C GLN A 104 16.46 15.22 -1.55
N THR A 105 16.91 14.27 -2.35
CA THR A 105 16.46 14.07 -3.74
C THR A 105 16.09 12.60 -3.88
N VAL A 106 14.92 12.33 -4.44
CA VAL A 106 14.33 10.99 -4.56
C VAL A 106 13.76 10.77 -5.95
N ASP A 107 13.57 9.50 -6.29
CA ASP A 107 12.80 9.09 -7.44
C ASP A 107 11.41 8.63 -6.98
N VAL A 108 10.41 8.82 -7.83
CA VAL A 108 9.02 8.50 -7.51
C VAL A 108 8.41 7.64 -8.61
N VAL A 109 7.63 6.66 -8.20
CA VAL A 109 6.76 5.89 -9.08
C VAL A 109 5.32 6.07 -8.60
N LEU A 110 4.47 6.56 -9.48
CA LEU A 110 3.02 6.53 -9.27
C LEU A 110 2.44 5.31 -9.97
N GLU A 111 1.58 4.61 -9.28
CA GLU A 111 0.96 3.39 -9.77
C GLU A 111 -0.56 3.56 -9.79
N THR A 112 -1.18 3.09 -10.86
CA THR A 112 -2.64 3.15 -10.97
C THR A 112 -3.22 1.91 -11.64
N SER A 113 -4.38 1.50 -11.12
CA SER A 113 -5.27 0.50 -11.72
C SER A 113 -6.60 1.09 -12.22
N HIS A 114 -6.72 2.42 -12.34
CA HIS A 114 -7.93 3.08 -12.86
C HIS A 114 -8.29 2.63 -14.28
N ASP A 115 -7.29 2.54 -15.16
CA ASP A 115 -7.45 2.04 -16.52
C ASP A 115 -6.50 0.84 -16.68
N PRO A 116 -6.91 -0.34 -16.23
CA PRO A 116 -6.05 -1.50 -16.29
C PRO A 116 -5.78 -1.86 -17.75
N GLY A 117 -4.55 -1.60 -18.20
CA GLY A 117 -4.05 -2.08 -19.47
C GLY A 117 -3.94 -3.61 -19.47
N GLU A 118 -3.35 -4.21 -20.51
CA GLU A 118 -3.14 -5.67 -20.58
C GLU A 118 -2.36 -6.24 -19.37
N GLU A 119 -1.63 -5.41 -18.63
CA GLU A 119 -0.82 -5.79 -17.45
C GLU A 119 -1.50 -5.46 -16.09
N GLY A 120 -2.70 -4.88 -16.07
CA GLY A 120 -3.47 -4.61 -14.84
C GLY A 120 -3.10 -3.32 -14.09
N HIS A 121 -1.89 -2.78 -14.27
CA HIS A 121 -1.42 -1.55 -13.65
C HIS A 121 -0.61 -0.70 -14.64
N THR A 122 -0.62 0.61 -14.41
CA THR A 122 0.22 1.58 -15.15
C THR A 122 1.14 2.28 -14.16
N ASP A 123 2.44 2.29 -14.47
CA ASP A 123 3.46 2.95 -13.66
C ASP A 123 3.95 4.22 -14.35
N LEU A 124 3.96 5.32 -13.64
CA LEU A 124 4.51 6.62 -14.07
C LEU A 124 5.73 6.96 -13.23
N TYR A 125 6.83 7.29 -13.91
CA TYR A 125 8.14 7.50 -13.27
C TYR A 125 8.55 8.95 -13.30
N ARG A 126 9.03 9.46 -12.16
CA ARG A 126 9.70 10.76 -12.06
C ARG A 126 10.99 10.63 -11.28
N GLU A 127 12.11 10.99 -11.92
CA GLU A 127 13.43 10.93 -11.30
C GLU A 127 13.84 12.29 -10.74
N HIS A 128 14.67 12.26 -9.67
CA HIS A 128 15.39 13.40 -9.12
C HIS A 128 14.49 14.56 -8.67
N ILE A 129 13.45 14.26 -7.90
CA ILE A 129 12.58 15.26 -7.27
C ILE A 129 13.19 15.67 -5.93
N ASP A 130 13.25 16.97 -5.65
CA ASP A 130 13.61 17.47 -4.33
C ASP A 130 12.53 17.09 -3.30
N MET A 131 12.94 16.48 -2.19
CA MET A 131 12.02 16.00 -1.14
C MET A 131 11.03 17.06 -0.64
N PRO A 132 11.42 18.34 -0.39
CA PRO A 132 10.45 19.37 -0.02
C PRO A 132 9.38 19.64 -1.08
N VAL A 133 9.73 19.54 -2.36
CA VAL A 133 8.79 19.71 -3.48
C VAL A 133 7.83 18.54 -3.51
N LEU A 134 8.35 17.31 -3.48
CA LEU A 134 7.52 16.10 -3.41
C LEU A 134 6.53 16.18 -2.25
N ARG A 135 7.01 16.48 -1.04
CA ARG A 135 6.15 16.58 0.14
C ARG A 135 5.03 17.61 -0.02
N SER A 136 5.34 18.76 -0.63
CA SER A 136 4.32 19.79 -0.88
C SER A 136 3.21 19.28 -1.81
N ILE A 137 3.59 18.56 -2.86
CA ILE A 137 2.65 17.95 -3.79
C ILE A 137 1.81 16.88 -3.07
N LEU A 138 2.44 15.97 -2.32
CA LEU A 138 1.72 14.90 -1.63
C LEU A 138 0.68 15.42 -0.63
N TYR A 139 0.95 16.55 0.05
CA TYR A 139 -0.05 17.19 0.93
C TYR A 139 -1.28 17.72 0.17
N GLU A 140 -1.12 18.12 -1.09
CA GLU A 140 -2.24 18.57 -1.94
C GLU A 140 -3.13 17.39 -2.35
N TYR A 141 -2.55 16.17 -2.44
CA TYR A 141 -3.24 14.96 -2.86
C TYR A 141 -3.45 13.94 -1.73
N GLU A 142 -3.42 14.39 -0.46
CA GLU A 142 -3.61 13.53 0.70
C GLU A 142 -4.89 12.69 0.62
N ASP A 143 -6.00 13.30 0.23
CA ASP A 143 -7.29 12.62 0.15
C ASP A 143 -7.29 11.52 -0.91
N LEU A 144 -6.73 11.79 -2.09
CA LEU A 144 -6.52 10.80 -3.14
C LEU A 144 -5.68 9.62 -2.63
N LEU A 145 -4.52 9.91 -2.04
CA LEU A 145 -3.59 8.88 -1.57
C LEU A 145 -4.18 8.01 -0.46
N LEU A 146 -5.02 8.58 0.41
CA LEU A 146 -5.68 7.84 1.49
C LEU A 146 -6.88 7.02 1.01
N ASN A 147 -7.72 7.57 0.15
CA ASN A 147 -9.07 7.05 -0.05
C ASN A 147 -9.32 6.42 -1.43
N ASP A 148 -8.37 6.53 -2.36
CA ASP A 148 -8.48 5.88 -3.66
C ASP A 148 -7.80 4.49 -3.66
N GLY A 149 -8.60 3.45 -3.85
CA GLY A 149 -8.13 2.06 -3.91
C GLY A 149 -7.46 1.67 -5.24
N CYS A 150 -7.29 2.60 -6.16
CA CYS A 150 -6.62 2.38 -7.45
C CYS A 150 -5.28 3.14 -7.56
N THR A 151 -4.86 3.86 -6.52
CA THR A 151 -3.65 4.67 -6.52
C THR A 151 -2.65 4.17 -5.48
N GLY A 152 -1.42 3.92 -5.92
CA GLY A 152 -0.24 3.67 -5.11
C GLY A 152 0.90 4.62 -5.46
N ILE A 153 1.85 4.78 -4.55
CA ILE A 153 3.07 5.56 -4.74
C ILE A 153 4.26 4.85 -4.10
N ALA A 154 5.37 4.82 -4.82
CA ALA A 154 6.67 4.41 -4.29
C ALA A 154 7.66 5.57 -4.35
N VAL A 155 8.40 5.77 -3.28
CA VAL A 155 9.48 6.77 -3.18
C VAL A 155 10.79 6.04 -2.95
N LEU A 156 11.78 6.31 -3.81
CA LEU A 156 13.04 5.59 -3.84
C LEU A 156 14.23 6.53 -3.59
N ASN A 157 15.23 6.00 -2.91
CA ASN A 157 16.52 6.68 -2.84
C ASN A 157 17.32 6.34 -4.11
N PRO A 158 17.74 7.32 -4.94
CA PRO A 158 18.47 7.04 -6.18
C PRO A 158 19.89 6.48 -5.96
N ASN A 159 20.42 6.57 -4.73
CA ASN A 159 21.79 6.18 -4.42
C ASN A 159 21.92 4.89 -3.59
N THR A 160 20.82 4.44 -2.99
CA THR A 160 20.78 3.23 -2.15
C THR A 160 19.55 2.40 -2.50
N PRO A 161 19.60 1.07 -2.38
CA PRO A 161 18.45 0.22 -2.66
C PRO A 161 17.41 0.28 -1.54
N GLN A 162 16.93 1.48 -1.24
CA GLN A 162 15.87 1.73 -0.25
C GLN A 162 14.68 2.38 -0.91
N GLU A 163 13.51 1.90 -0.55
CA GLU A 163 12.24 2.32 -1.08
C GLU A 163 11.17 2.27 -0.01
N VAL A 164 10.25 3.22 -0.05
CA VAL A 164 9.03 3.25 0.76
C VAL A 164 7.84 3.35 -0.17
N GLN A 165 6.94 2.38 -0.07
CA GLN A 165 5.69 2.37 -0.80
C GLN A 165 4.52 2.70 0.12
N PHE A 166 3.54 3.39 -0.44
CA PHE A 166 2.20 3.53 0.07
C PHE A 166 1.28 2.97 -1.01
N ASP A 167 0.94 1.69 -0.87
CA ASP A 167 0.29 0.93 -1.92
C ASP A 167 -1.23 1.22 -2.05
N GLU A 168 -1.87 0.65 -3.04
CA GLU A 168 -3.32 0.79 -3.26
C GLU A 168 -4.19 0.19 -2.14
N HIS A 169 -3.63 -0.74 -1.34
CA HIS A 169 -4.29 -1.32 -0.16
C HIS A 169 -4.09 -0.48 1.11
N LYS A 170 -3.35 0.64 0.98
CA LYS A 170 -3.01 1.55 2.07
C LYS A 170 -2.10 0.91 3.13
N LEU A 171 -1.23 0.01 2.68
CA LEU A 171 -0.13 -0.51 3.45
C LEU A 171 1.12 0.37 3.24
N LEU A 172 1.95 0.47 4.25
CA LEU A 172 3.29 1.04 4.16
C LEU A 172 4.28 -0.12 4.03
N ILE A 173 5.04 -0.13 2.92
CA ILE A 173 5.97 -1.20 2.62
C ILE A 173 7.36 -0.59 2.43
N VAL A 174 8.35 -1.07 3.17
CA VAL A 174 9.74 -0.61 3.07
C VAL A 174 10.60 -1.73 2.54
N TYR A 175 11.34 -1.47 1.49
CA TYR A 175 12.31 -2.39 0.91
C TYR A 175 13.74 -1.92 1.15
N GLY A 176 14.65 -2.87 1.38
CA GLY A 176 16.08 -2.62 1.50
C GLY A 176 16.59 -2.65 2.93
N SER A 177 17.85 -2.25 3.10
CA SER A 177 18.53 -2.21 4.39
C SER A 177 19.32 -0.92 4.54
N PRO A 178 19.48 -0.42 5.77
CA PRO A 178 18.96 -0.93 7.05
C PRO A 178 17.48 -0.57 7.29
N LEU A 179 16.73 -1.41 8.00
CA LEU A 179 15.29 -1.19 8.32
C LEU A 179 15.07 -0.49 9.68
N GLU A 180 16.06 -0.45 10.55
CA GLU A 180 15.95 0.02 11.94
C GLU A 180 15.44 1.46 12.06
N THR A 181 15.81 2.31 11.10
CA THR A 181 15.33 3.71 11.06
C THR A 181 13.81 3.78 10.84
N PHE A 182 13.27 2.88 10.03
CA PHE A 182 11.84 2.81 9.73
C PHE A 182 11.07 2.15 10.88
N GLU A 183 11.61 1.11 11.48
CA GLU A 183 11.05 0.46 12.68
C GLU A 183 10.85 1.47 13.81
N HIS A 184 11.89 2.25 14.14
CA HIS A 184 11.81 3.28 15.17
C HIS A 184 10.73 4.33 14.88
N ARG A 185 10.49 4.66 13.60
CA ARG A 185 9.42 5.59 13.20
C ARG A 185 8.05 4.99 13.41
N LEU A 186 7.85 3.73 13.03
CA LEU A 186 6.62 2.99 13.28
C LEU A 186 6.33 2.90 14.78
N GLU A 187 7.28 2.44 15.58
CA GLU A 187 7.14 2.27 17.03
C GLU A 187 6.84 3.60 17.74
N ARG A 188 7.51 4.68 17.34
CA ARG A 188 7.26 6.03 17.89
C ARG A 188 5.84 6.51 17.61
N ASN A 189 5.24 6.09 16.51
CA ASN A 189 3.86 6.39 16.13
C ASN A 189 2.87 5.31 16.62
N GLY A 190 3.29 4.43 17.55
CA GLY A 190 2.42 3.43 18.15
C GLY A 190 2.10 2.23 17.26
N VAL A 191 2.78 2.09 16.11
CA VAL A 191 2.70 0.92 15.26
C VAL A 191 3.72 -0.09 15.76
N GLY A 192 3.27 -1.10 16.50
CA GLY A 192 4.14 -2.10 17.14
C GLY A 192 4.45 -3.29 16.23
N HIS A 193 5.60 -3.94 16.51
CA HIS A 193 5.97 -5.19 15.84
C HIS A 193 5.04 -6.33 16.27
N GLU A 194 4.52 -7.05 15.28
CA GLU A 194 3.70 -8.24 15.48
C GLU A 194 4.02 -9.27 14.39
N GLU A 195 4.84 -10.26 14.69
CA GLU A 195 5.35 -11.24 13.73
C GLU A 195 4.26 -11.97 12.92
N ASN A 196 3.10 -12.22 13.54
CA ASN A 196 2.00 -12.95 12.92
C ASN A 196 0.83 -12.04 12.49
N ILE A 197 1.08 -10.74 12.33
CA ILE A 197 0.06 -9.84 11.78
C ILE A 197 -0.27 -10.27 10.35
N ARG A 198 -1.57 -10.28 10.04
CA ARG A 198 -2.07 -10.50 8.69
C ARG A 198 -2.62 -9.20 8.13
N PHE A 199 -2.31 -8.93 6.87
CA PHE A 199 -2.75 -7.76 6.15
C PHE A 199 -3.95 -8.08 5.25
N ILE A 200 -4.70 -7.06 4.87
CA ILE A 200 -5.90 -7.18 4.05
C ILE A 200 -5.64 -7.91 2.73
N THR A 201 -4.43 -7.78 2.18
CA THR A 201 -3.96 -8.45 0.97
C THR A 201 -3.89 -9.97 1.08
N GLU A 202 -3.91 -10.52 2.29
CA GLU A 202 -3.84 -11.98 2.53
C GLU A 202 -5.21 -12.67 2.52
N ALA A 203 -6.26 -11.95 2.15
CA ALA A 203 -7.61 -12.48 1.95
C ALA A 203 -8.32 -11.72 0.83
N GLU A 204 -9.49 -12.22 0.43
CA GLU A 204 -10.36 -11.48 -0.48
C GLU A 204 -10.69 -10.10 0.09
N HIS A 205 -10.67 -9.08 -0.73
CA HIS A 205 -10.97 -7.70 -0.39
C HIS A 205 -11.53 -6.95 -1.59
N VAL A 206 -12.09 -5.77 -1.36
CA VAL A 206 -12.68 -4.91 -2.40
C VAL A 206 -12.01 -3.56 -2.39
N HIS A 207 -11.65 -3.07 -3.57
CA HIS A 207 -11.16 -1.71 -3.78
C HIS A 207 -12.30 -0.77 -4.12
N SER A 208 -12.22 0.46 -3.63
CA SER A 208 -13.14 1.55 -3.93
C SER A 208 -12.40 2.70 -4.57
N SER A 209 -12.98 3.25 -5.61
CA SER A 209 -12.48 4.43 -6.32
C SER A 209 -13.64 5.26 -6.88
N SER A 210 -13.33 6.41 -7.49
CA SER A 210 -14.30 7.30 -8.14
C SER A 210 -13.71 7.96 -9.37
N GLU A 211 -14.57 8.47 -10.26
CA GLU A 211 -14.14 9.27 -11.42
C GLU A 211 -13.38 10.54 -10.98
N GLU A 212 -13.70 11.09 -9.81
CA GLU A 212 -12.99 12.25 -9.25
C GLU A 212 -11.55 11.90 -8.89
N TYR A 213 -11.31 10.74 -8.24
CA TYR A 213 -9.96 10.27 -7.94
C TYR A 213 -9.17 9.93 -9.20
N GLN A 214 -9.79 9.31 -10.20
CA GLN A 214 -9.16 9.09 -11.49
C GLN A 214 -8.69 10.41 -12.13
N HIS A 215 -9.51 11.46 -12.07
CA HIS A 215 -9.13 12.78 -12.57
C HIS A 215 -8.00 13.41 -11.76
N GLN A 216 -8.08 13.37 -10.43
CA GLN A 216 -7.02 13.86 -9.55
C GLN A 216 -5.68 13.13 -9.77
N PHE A 217 -5.71 11.82 -10.03
CA PHE A 217 -4.51 11.06 -10.37
C PHE A 217 -3.83 11.56 -11.65
N GLN A 218 -4.62 11.97 -12.65
CA GLN A 218 -4.09 12.53 -13.90
C GLN A 218 -3.46 13.91 -13.73
N GLU A 219 -3.83 14.64 -12.67
CA GLU A 219 -3.27 15.96 -12.34
C GLU A 219 -2.01 15.87 -11.47
N LEU A 220 -1.88 14.81 -10.66
CA LEU A 220 -0.72 14.50 -9.82
C LEU A 220 0.51 14.15 -10.66
#